data_206cdac261d736962e9f4fe37720cc51
#
_entry.id   206cdac261d736962e9f4fe37720cc51
#
_cell.length_a   1.000
_cell.length_b   1.000
_cell.length_c   1.000
_cell.angle_alpha   90.00
_cell.angle_beta   90.00
_cell.angle_gamma   90.00
#
_symmetry.space_group_name_H-M   'P 1'
#
loop_
_entity.id
_entity.type
_entity.pdbx_description
1 polymer ?
#
loop_
_entity_poly.entity_id
_entity_poly.type
_entity_poly.pdbx_seq_one_letter_code
_entity_poly.pdbx_strand_id
1 'polypeptide(L)'
;MSKLYSGAEIVFKCLEDQDVEFIFGYPGGAVLPIYDELKNHSSIKHILVRHEQGAGHAAEGYARSSGKPGVVLVTSGPGATNVVTALTDAYMDSVPMICISGQVPTHLIGTDAFQECDTTGITRPCTKHNWLVKDVNDLPRIMHEAFEVATTGRPGPVSVSYTHLTLPTILRV
;
A
#
# COMPACT_ATOMS: atom_id res chain seq x y z
N MET A 1 -12.48 24.62 13.28
CA MET A 1 -13.25 23.58 12.56
C MET A 1 -12.28 22.46 12.25
N SER A 2 -12.53 21.23 12.68
CA SER A 2 -11.70 20.07 12.32
C SER A 2 -11.84 19.84 10.80
N LYS A 3 -10.71 19.72 10.10
CA LYS A 3 -10.68 19.41 8.67
C LYS A 3 -11.03 17.95 8.49
N LEU A 4 -11.84 17.65 7.49
CA LEU A 4 -12.24 16.30 7.13
C LEU A 4 -11.34 15.83 5.97
N TYR A 5 -10.83 14.60 6.06
CA TYR A 5 -9.97 14.00 5.05
C TYR A 5 -10.59 12.73 4.48
N SER A 6 -10.45 12.50 3.19
CA SER A 6 -10.75 11.22 2.56
C SER A 6 -9.66 10.19 2.88
N GLY A 7 -9.96 8.89 2.74
CA GLY A 7 -8.96 7.86 2.90
C GLY A 7 -7.78 7.99 1.93
N ALA A 8 -8.02 8.47 0.70
CA ALA A 8 -6.97 8.76 -0.27
C ALA A 8 -6.04 9.89 0.21
N GLU A 9 -6.60 11.01 0.70
CA GLU A 9 -5.81 12.09 1.30
C GLU A 9 -4.99 11.60 2.50
N ILE A 10 -5.57 10.71 3.33
CA ILE A 10 -4.87 10.13 4.49
C ILE A 10 -3.66 9.30 4.05
N VAL A 11 -3.81 8.44 3.03
CA VAL A 11 -2.68 7.66 2.49
C VAL A 11 -1.53 8.59 2.12
N PHE A 12 -1.79 9.62 1.31
CA PHE A 12 -0.72 10.54 0.88
C PHE A 12 -0.11 11.34 2.01
N LYS A 13 -0.92 11.82 2.96
CA LYS A 13 -0.40 12.50 4.15
C LYS A 13 0.54 11.61 4.96
N CYS A 14 0.15 10.36 5.19
CA CYS A 14 1.01 9.41 5.89
C CYS A 14 2.30 9.12 5.10
N LEU A 15 2.26 9.07 3.77
CA LEU A 15 3.45 8.91 2.95
C LEU A 15 4.36 10.15 3.00
N GLU A 16 3.78 11.35 3.00
CA GLU A 16 4.53 12.61 3.19
C GLU A 16 5.17 12.69 4.58
N ASP A 17 4.46 12.28 5.63
CA ASP A 17 4.98 12.21 7.01
C ASP A 17 6.17 11.23 7.15
N GLN A 18 6.30 10.28 6.24
CA GLN A 18 7.39 9.31 6.16
C GLN A 18 8.47 9.68 5.12
N ASP A 19 8.47 10.92 4.63
CA ASP A 19 9.42 11.42 3.63
C ASP A 19 9.52 10.54 2.37
N VAL A 20 8.39 9.97 1.93
CA VAL A 20 8.32 9.16 0.71
C VAL A 20 8.42 10.05 -0.52
N GLU A 21 9.42 9.81 -1.36
CA GLU A 21 9.66 10.55 -2.60
C GLU A 21 9.13 9.82 -3.84
N PHE A 22 9.08 8.50 -3.80
CA PHE A 22 8.69 7.67 -4.95
C PHE A 22 7.68 6.59 -4.56
N ILE A 23 6.67 6.42 -5.41
CA ILE A 23 5.76 5.28 -5.39
C ILE A 23 5.91 4.54 -6.71
N PHE A 24 6.11 3.23 -6.65
CA PHE A 24 6.15 2.36 -7.81
C PHE A 24 4.81 1.63 -7.92
N GLY A 25 4.17 1.63 -9.09
CA GLY A 25 2.87 1.00 -9.13
C GLY A 25 2.19 0.93 -10.49
N TYR A 26 1.04 0.29 -10.49
CA TYR A 26 0.16 0.16 -11.64
C TYR A 26 -1.30 0.42 -11.21
N PRO A 27 -2.01 1.37 -11.84
CA PRO A 27 -3.38 1.70 -11.46
C PRO A 27 -4.35 0.58 -11.82
N GLY A 28 -5.43 0.50 -11.03
CA GLY A 28 -6.56 -0.38 -11.30
C GLY A 28 -7.76 0.03 -10.46
N GLY A 29 -8.93 -0.56 -10.71
CA GLY A 29 -10.22 -0.10 -10.23
C GLY A 29 -10.28 0.24 -8.74
N ALA A 30 -9.76 -0.63 -7.87
CA ALA A 30 -9.84 -0.46 -6.42
C ALA A 30 -8.95 0.66 -5.85
N VAL A 31 -8.01 1.20 -6.63
CA VAL A 31 -7.09 2.27 -6.18
C VAL A 31 -7.23 3.57 -6.97
N LEU A 32 -8.19 3.66 -7.90
CA LEU A 32 -8.41 4.88 -8.68
C LEU A 32 -8.56 6.14 -7.82
N PRO A 33 -9.29 6.14 -6.69
CA PRO A 33 -9.38 7.33 -5.85
C PRO A 33 -8.03 7.75 -5.25
N ILE A 34 -7.16 6.77 -4.94
CA ILE A 34 -5.79 7.07 -4.45
C ILE A 34 -4.96 7.68 -5.60
N TYR A 35 -5.04 7.11 -6.80
CA TYR A 35 -4.35 7.66 -7.97
C TYR A 35 -4.87 9.05 -8.38
N ASP A 36 -6.17 9.33 -8.20
CA ASP A 36 -6.72 10.65 -8.46
C ASP A 36 -6.21 11.71 -7.47
N GLU A 37 -5.98 11.30 -6.22
CA GLU A 37 -5.43 12.19 -5.20
C GLU A 37 -3.95 12.54 -5.44
N LEU A 38 -3.18 11.67 -6.09
CA LEU A 38 -1.74 11.87 -6.37
C LEU A 38 -1.43 13.24 -7.00
N LYS A 39 -2.33 13.77 -7.83
CA LYS A 39 -2.16 15.08 -8.48
C LYS A 39 -2.04 16.26 -7.49
N ASN A 40 -2.51 16.08 -6.26
CA ASN A 40 -2.48 17.10 -5.20
C ASN A 40 -1.20 17.03 -4.35
N HIS A 41 -0.34 16.02 -4.57
CA HIS A 41 0.86 15.71 -3.79
C HIS A 41 2.12 15.72 -4.66
N SER A 42 2.57 16.91 -5.06
CA SER A 42 3.70 17.09 -6.00
C SER A 42 5.07 16.68 -5.43
N SER A 43 5.17 16.47 -4.11
CA SER A 43 6.35 15.96 -3.41
C SER A 43 6.61 14.49 -3.72
N ILE A 44 5.58 13.73 -4.07
CA ILE A 44 5.65 12.29 -4.34
C ILE A 44 5.58 12.03 -5.83
N LYS A 45 6.56 11.33 -6.38
CA LYS A 45 6.63 10.95 -7.80
C LYS A 45 6.15 9.51 -7.98
N HIS A 46 5.20 9.32 -8.88
CA HIS A 46 4.76 7.98 -9.27
C HIS A 46 5.58 7.46 -10.46
N ILE A 47 6.14 6.26 -10.30
CA ILE A 47 6.83 5.52 -11.35
C ILE A 47 5.88 4.44 -11.86
N LEU A 48 5.30 4.72 -13.03
CA LEU A 48 4.39 3.78 -13.69
C LEU A 48 5.16 2.60 -14.27
N VAL A 49 4.78 1.41 -13.88
CA VAL A 49 5.30 0.16 -14.44
C VAL A 49 4.32 -0.46 -15.44
N ARG A 50 4.71 -1.58 -16.07
CA ARG A 50 3.84 -2.35 -16.98
C ARG A 50 3.37 -3.68 -16.39
N HIS A 51 3.89 -4.01 -15.21
CA HIS A 51 3.53 -5.19 -14.44
C HIS A 51 3.86 -4.95 -12.97
N GLU A 52 3.01 -5.33 -12.05
CA GLU A 52 3.14 -5.02 -10.62
C GLU A 52 4.36 -5.69 -9.97
N GLN A 53 4.78 -6.86 -10.45
CA GLN A 53 6.04 -7.47 -10.04
C GLN A 53 7.23 -6.53 -10.31
N GLY A 54 7.22 -5.84 -11.46
CA GLY A 54 8.23 -4.83 -11.78
C GLY A 54 8.20 -3.65 -10.82
N ALA A 55 7.01 -3.24 -10.32
CA ALA A 55 6.91 -2.23 -9.28
C ALA A 55 7.58 -2.67 -7.99
N GLY A 56 7.31 -3.92 -7.58
CA GLY A 56 7.91 -4.49 -6.38
C GLY A 56 9.44 -4.54 -6.45
N HIS A 57 10.01 -5.08 -7.52
CA HIS A 57 11.47 -5.12 -7.69
C HIS A 57 12.10 -3.73 -7.85
N ALA A 58 11.40 -2.78 -8.47
CA ALA A 58 11.87 -1.40 -8.53
C ALA A 58 11.91 -0.73 -7.14
N ALA A 59 10.86 -0.95 -6.33
CA ALA A 59 10.80 -0.47 -4.95
C ALA A 59 11.90 -1.12 -4.08
N GLU A 60 12.16 -2.41 -4.27
CA GLU A 60 13.24 -3.13 -3.62
C GLU A 60 14.61 -2.55 -4.01
N GLY A 61 14.86 -2.36 -5.30
CA GLY A 61 16.08 -1.73 -5.79
C GLY A 61 16.29 -0.32 -5.24
N TYR A 62 15.21 0.47 -5.16
CA TYR A 62 15.23 1.78 -4.52
C TYR A 62 15.61 1.69 -3.04
N ALA A 63 14.99 0.77 -2.30
CA ALA A 63 15.30 0.61 -0.88
C ALA A 63 16.77 0.21 -0.63
N ARG A 64 17.31 -0.69 -1.45
CA ARG A 64 18.71 -1.11 -1.37
C ARG A 64 19.68 0.04 -1.68
N SER A 65 19.34 0.90 -2.62
CA SER A 65 20.23 1.98 -3.08
C SER A 65 20.14 3.26 -2.26
N SER A 66 18.95 3.58 -1.75
CA SER A 66 18.69 4.82 -1.01
C SER A 66 18.77 4.67 0.51
N GLY A 67 18.61 3.44 1.03
CA GLY A 67 18.43 3.19 2.46
C GLY A 67 17.06 3.57 3.02
N LYS A 68 16.14 4.01 2.17
CA LYS A 68 14.75 4.33 2.53
C LYS A 68 13.82 3.17 2.16
N PRO A 69 12.69 2.95 2.85
CA PRO A 69 11.73 1.93 2.45
C PRO A 69 11.18 2.16 1.04
N GLY A 70 11.06 1.11 0.25
CA GLY A 70 10.39 1.17 -1.05
C GLY A 70 8.87 1.12 -0.89
N VAL A 71 8.13 1.90 -1.66
CA VAL A 71 6.66 1.95 -1.60
C VAL A 71 6.05 1.48 -2.91
N VAL A 72 5.13 0.52 -2.82
CA VAL A 72 4.39 -0.05 -3.96
C VAL A 72 2.91 0.26 -3.80
N LEU A 73 2.25 0.71 -4.87
CA LEU A 73 0.81 0.93 -4.93
C LEU A 73 0.19 0.15 -6.09
N VAL A 74 -0.67 -0.82 -5.76
CA VAL A 74 -1.29 -1.72 -6.73
C VAL A 74 -2.78 -1.93 -6.45
N THR A 75 -3.53 -2.41 -7.44
CA THR A 75 -4.95 -2.71 -7.27
C THR A 75 -5.19 -3.98 -6.44
N SER A 76 -6.45 -4.29 -6.17
CA SER A 76 -6.89 -5.53 -5.53
C SER A 76 -6.59 -6.76 -6.39
N GLY A 77 -6.83 -7.95 -5.86
CA GLY A 77 -6.77 -9.22 -6.57
C GLY A 77 -5.51 -9.39 -7.40
N PRO A 78 -5.62 -9.31 -8.75
CA PRO A 78 -4.49 -9.57 -9.64
C PRO A 78 -3.31 -8.60 -9.41
N GLY A 79 -3.55 -7.35 -9.02
CA GLY A 79 -2.47 -6.41 -8.70
C GLY A 79 -1.71 -6.83 -7.44
N ALA A 80 -2.41 -7.19 -6.38
CA ALA A 80 -1.81 -7.66 -5.15
C ALA A 80 -1.05 -8.99 -5.33
N THR A 81 -1.63 -9.95 -6.06
CA THR A 81 -0.98 -11.25 -6.31
C THR A 81 0.27 -11.14 -7.18
N ASN A 82 0.31 -10.20 -8.13
CA ASN A 82 1.47 -9.98 -8.97
C ASN A 82 2.69 -9.43 -8.21
N VAL A 83 2.54 -8.88 -7.01
CA VAL A 83 3.65 -8.37 -6.19
C VAL A 83 4.27 -9.46 -5.30
N VAL A 84 3.64 -10.62 -5.16
CA VAL A 84 4.05 -11.65 -4.19
C VAL A 84 5.50 -12.11 -4.39
N THR A 85 5.97 -12.26 -5.62
CA THR A 85 7.36 -12.61 -5.89
C THR A 85 8.33 -11.57 -5.30
N ALA A 86 8.09 -10.29 -5.54
CA ALA A 86 8.94 -9.23 -5.03
C ALA A 86 8.85 -9.09 -3.48
N LEU A 87 7.65 -9.32 -2.90
CA LEU A 87 7.52 -9.39 -1.44
C LEU A 87 8.34 -10.54 -0.86
N THR A 88 8.31 -11.71 -1.51
CA THR A 88 9.08 -12.87 -1.06
C THR A 88 10.58 -12.59 -1.12
N ASP A 89 11.05 -12.00 -2.22
CA ASP A 89 12.45 -11.62 -2.42
C ASP A 89 12.91 -10.62 -1.35
N ALA A 90 12.16 -9.53 -1.18
CA ALA A 90 12.43 -8.53 -0.15
C ALA A 90 12.41 -9.11 1.28
N TYR A 91 11.52 -10.08 1.55
CA TYR A 91 11.46 -10.76 2.85
C TYR A 91 12.70 -11.61 3.12
N MET A 92 13.13 -12.37 2.14
CA MET A 92 14.33 -13.22 2.26
C MET A 92 15.60 -12.38 2.42
N ASP A 93 15.69 -11.28 1.70
CA ASP A 93 16.87 -10.39 1.69
C ASP A 93 16.83 -9.26 2.73
N SER A 94 15.78 -9.22 3.55
CA SER A 94 15.64 -8.21 4.63
C SER A 94 15.55 -6.77 4.09
N VAL A 95 14.84 -6.56 2.99
CA VAL A 95 14.67 -5.24 2.37
C VAL A 95 13.35 -4.62 2.84
N PRO A 96 13.37 -3.40 3.42
CA PRO A 96 12.17 -2.74 3.88
C PRO A 96 11.32 -2.27 2.69
N MET A 97 10.07 -2.72 2.64
CA MET A 97 9.13 -2.35 1.58
C MET A 97 7.70 -2.27 2.11
N ILE A 98 6.96 -1.27 1.69
CA ILE A 98 5.54 -1.11 2.01
C ILE A 98 4.73 -1.36 0.75
N CYS A 99 3.93 -2.42 0.73
CA CYS A 99 3.00 -2.72 -0.35
C CYS A 99 1.60 -2.27 0.05
N ILE A 100 1.09 -1.23 -0.59
CA ILE A 100 -0.29 -0.76 -0.46
C ILE A 100 -1.08 -1.37 -1.59
N SER A 101 -2.06 -2.20 -1.29
CA SER A 101 -2.97 -2.78 -2.27
C SER A 101 -4.40 -2.31 -2.04
N GLY A 102 -5.14 -2.12 -3.11
CA GLY A 102 -6.58 -1.98 -3.01
C GLY A 102 -7.25 -3.27 -2.52
N GLN A 103 -8.49 -3.14 -2.09
CA GLN A 103 -9.38 -4.26 -1.80
C GLN A 103 -10.80 -3.92 -2.28
N VAL A 104 -11.62 -4.93 -2.46
CA VAL A 104 -13.04 -4.73 -2.74
C VAL A 104 -13.75 -4.05 -1.57
N PRO A 105 -14.90 -3.38 -1.78
CA PRO A 105 -15.68 -2.78 -0.69
C PRO A 105 -15.95 -3.76 0.44
N THR A 106 -15.97 -3.28 1.67
CA THR A 106 -16.04 -4.11 2.89
C THR A 106 -17.18 -5.14 2.87
N HIS A 107 -18.33 -4.77 2.32
CA HIS A 107 -19.50 -5.66 2.25
C HIS A 107 -19.38 -6.76 1.19
N LEU A 108 -18.38 -6.67 0.30
CA LEU A 108 -18.10 -7.67 -0.73
C LEU A 108 -16.96 -8.62 -0.35
N ILE A 109 -16.25 -8.36 0.74
CA ILE A 109 -15.16 -9.24 1.19
C ILE A 109 -15.72 -10.61 1.57
N GLY A 110 -15.16 -11.68 0.95
CA GLY A 110 -15.59 -13.06 1.15
C GLY A 110 -16.78 -13.48 0.29
N THR A 111 -17.11 -12.71 -0.76
CA THR A 111 -18.22 -13.04 -1.67
C THR A 111 -17.76 -13.46 -3.07
N ASP A 112 -16.46 -13.68 -3.28
CA ASP A 112 -15.86 -13.92 -4.60
C ASP A 112 -16.14 -12.78 -5.59
N ALA A 113 -16.11 -11.54 -5.11
CA ALA A 113 -16.35 -10.36 -5.92
C ALA A 113 -15.26 -10.17 -6.98
N PHE A 114 -15.58 -9.38 -8.02
CA PHE A 114 -14.63 -9.10 -9.10
C PHE A 114 -13.29 -8.55 -8.58
N GLN A 115 -12.20 -9.22 -8.94
CA GLN A 115 -10.83 -8.90 -8.48
C GLN A 115 -10.64 -8.94 -6.95
N GLU A 116 -11.45 -9.72 -6.23
CA GLU A 116 -11.19 -10.05 -4.84
C GLU A 116 -10.11 -11.14 -4.73
N CYS A 117 -9.29 -11.06 -3.70
CA CYS A 117 -8.50 -12.19 -3.21
C CYS A 117 -8.21 -12.02 -1.71
N ASP A 118 -7.90 -13.12 -1.03
CA ASP A 118 -7.40 -13.07 0.35
C ASP A 118 -5.94 -12.60 0.37
N THR A 119 -5.75 -11.29 0.17
CA THR A 119 -4.42 -10.68 0.14
C THR A 119 -3.65 -10.93 1.44
N THR A 120 -4.34 -10.90 2.60
CA THR A 120 -3.70 -11.15 3.90
C THR A 120 -3.24 -12.59 4.05
N GLY A 121 -4.06 -13.56 3.61
CA GLY A 121 -3.67 -14.97 3.58
C GLY A 121 -2.49 -15.24 2.65
N ILE A 122 -2.52 -14.66 1.45
CA ILE A 122 -1.47 -14.83 0.43
C ILE A 122 -0.15 -14.19 0.85
N THR A 123 -0.17 -13.00 1.43
CA THR A 123 1.05 -12.26 1.80
C THR A 123 1.62 -12.64 3.18
N ARG A 124 0.88 -13.35 4.01
CA ARG A 124 1.30 -13.75 5.36
C ARG A 124 2.67 -14.45 5.40
N PRO A 125 2.98 -15.43 4.55
CA PRO A 125 4.27 -16.14 4.59
C PRO A 125 5.44 -15.35 4.03
N CYS A 126 5.20 -14.24 3.31
CA CYS A 126 6.23 -13.47 2.62
C CYS A 126 6.30 -12.00 3.05
N THR A 127 5.73 -11.67 4.21
CA THR A 127 5.82 -10.34 4.82
C THR A 127 6.09 -10.43 6.31
N LYS A 128 6.65 -9.39 6.89
CA LYS A 128 6.81 -9.28 8.35
C LYS A 128 5.47 -9.14 9.04
N HIS A 129 4.57 -8.37 8.45
CA HIS A 129 3.20 -8.20 8.88
C HIS A 129 2.30 -7.76 7.73
N ASN A 130 1.01 -8.00 7.87
CA ASN A 130 0.01 -7.51 6.92
C ASN A 130 -1.27 -7.08 7.63
N TRP A 131 -1.94 -6.08 7.06
CA TRP A 131 -3.20 -5.54 7.58
C TRP A 131 -4.28 -5.56 6.50
N LEU A 132 -5.50 -5.83 6.93
CA LEU A 132 -6.73 -5.57 6.16
C LEU A 132 -7.46 -4.40 6.81
N VAL A 133 -7.32 -3.21 6.22
CA VAL A 133 -7.92 -1.99 6.74
C VAL A 133 -9.36 -1.88 6.28
N LYS A 134 -10.30 -2.01 7.19
CA LYS A 134 -11.76 -1.95 6.93
C LYS A 134 -12.39 -0.65 7.43
N ASP A 135 -11.72 0.05 8.34
CA ASP A 135 -12.16 1.33 8.89
C ASP A 135 -11.12 2.41 8.57
N VAL A 136 -11.55 3.51 7.96
CA VAL A 136 -10.68 4.63 7.63
C VAL A 136 -10.04 5.27 8.87
N ASN A 137 -10.70 5.18 10.03
CA ASN A 137 -10.17 5.70 11.29
C ASN A 137 -8.89 4.96 11.75
N ASP A 138 -8.72 3.72 11.34
CA ASP A 138 -7.50 2.94 11.62
C ASP A 138 -6.35 3.22 10.63
N LEU A 139 -6.67 3.79 9.47
CA LEU A 139 -5.71 3.93 8.38
C LEU A 139 -4.46 4.75 8.76
N PRO A 140 -4.55 5.92 9.43
CA PRO A 140 -3.35 6.67 9.81
C PRO A 140 -2.42 5.87 10.72
N ARG A 141 -2.98 5.24 11.75
CA ARG A 141 -2.22 4.41 12.69
C ARG A 141 -1.55 3.25 11.97
N ILE A 142 -2.28 2.52 11.15
CA ILE A 142 -1.76 1.36 10.41
C ILE A 142 -0.67 1.77 9.42
N MET A 143 -0.83 2.89 8.73
CA MET A 143 0.20 3.38 7.80
C MET A 143 1.52 3.69 8.52
N HIS A 144 1.49 4.40 9.66
CA HIS A 144 2.71 4.67 10.45
C HIS A 144 3.32 3.37 11.01
N GLU A 145 2.48 2.49 11.55
CA GLU A 145 2.91 1.17 12.05
C GLU A 145 3.56 0.32 10.93
N ALA A 146 3.06 0.41 9.70
CA ALA A 146 3.64 -0.31 8.56
C ALA A 146 5.08 0.12 8.29
N PHE A 147 5.39 1.42 8.32
CA PHE A 147 6.76 1.91 8.17
C PHE A 147 7.65 1.50 9.35
N GLU A 148 7.16 1.61 10.57
CA GLU A 148 7.86 1.18 11.77
C GLU A 148 8.20 -0.32 11.70
N VAL A 149 7.23 -1.17 11.42
CA VAL A 149 7.43 -2.62 11.32
C VAL A 149 8.38 -2.98 10.18
N ALA A 150 8.27 -2.32 9.02
CA ALA A 150 9.15 -2.60 7.89
C ALA A 150 10.62 -2.31 8.18
N THR A 151 10.91 -1.29 8.99
CA THR A 151 12.27 -0.78 9.20
C THR A 151 12.92 -1.22 10.51
N THR A 152 12.14 -1.63 11.53
CA THR A 152 12.69 -1.99 12.85
C THR A 152 13.11 -3.46 12.94
N GLY A 153 14.08 -3.76 13.80
CA GLY A 153 14.64 -5.09 13.96
C GLY A 153 15.28 -5.60 12.67
N ARG A 154 14.94 -6.82 12.24
CA ARG A 154 15.27 -7.28 10.88
C ARG A 154 14.35 -6.58 9.89
N PRO A 155 14.87 -5.73 8.99
CA PRO A 155 14.01 -5.08 8.01
C PRO A 155 13.29 -6.09 7.09
N GLY A 156 12.22 -5.66 6.45
CA GLY A 156 11.51 -6.53 5.52
C GLY A 156 10.19 -5.91 5.05
N PRO A 157 9.52 -6.55 4.09
CA PRO A 157 8.30 -6.04 3.51
C PRO A 157 7.11 -6.20 4.45
N VAL A 158 6.14 -5.30 4.29
CA VAL A 158 4.81 -5.36 4.89
C VAL A 158 3.74 -5.11 3.83
N SER A 159 2.51 -5.56 4.08
CA SER A 159 1.38 -5.38 3.17
C SER A 159 0.22 -4.70 3.88
N VAL A 160 -0.29 -3.62 3.30
CA VAL A 160 -1.51 -2.92 3.74
C VAL A 160 -2.57 -3.06 2.66
N SER A 161 -3.56 -3.90 2.90
CA SER A 161 -4.72 -4.05 2.04
C SER A 161 -5.83 -3.10 2.50
N TYR A 162 -6.15 -2.10 1.69
CA TYR A 162 -7.07 -1.04 2.05
C TYR A 162 -8.36 -1.12 1.25
N THR A 163 -9.49 -1.28 1.94
CA THR A 163 -10.80 -1.18 1.33
C THR A 163 -11.15 0.29 1.16
N HIS A 164 -11.22 0.75 -0.10
CA HIS A 164 -11.76 2.07 -0.36
C HIS A 164 -13.29 2.02 -0.16
N LEU A 165 -13.74 2.66 0.90
CA LEU A 165 -15.17 2.87 1.09
C LEU A 165 -15.64 3.88 0.04
N THR A 166 -16.56 3.45 -0.82
CA THR A 166 -17.12 4.24 -1.93
C THR A 166 -17.96 5.46 -1.51
N LEU A 167 -18.04 5.74 -0.23
CA LEU A 167 -18.59 6.97 0.33
C LEU A 167 -17.46 7.80 0.94
N PRO A 168 -17.55 9.13 0.96
CA PRO A 168 -16.54 9.96 1.61
C PRO A 168 -16.51 9.61 3.09
N THR A 169 -15.65 8.68 3.45
CA THR A 169 -15.39 8.33 4.82
C THR A 169 -14.44 9.39 5.33
N ILE A 170 -14.93 10.22 6.21
CA ILE A 170 -14.33 11.47 6.62
C ILE A 170 -13.79 11.28 8.02
N LEU A 171 -12.46 11.30 8.17
CA LEU A 171 -11.82 11.36 9.47
C LEU A 171 -11.84 12.80 10.00
N ARG A 172 -12.26 13.00 11.26
CA ARG A 172 -12.04 14.27 11.98
C ARG A 172 -10.67 14.21 12.66
N VAL A 173 -9.76 15.03 12.20
CA VAL A 173 -8.45 15.25 12.86
C VAL A 173 -8.47 16.57 13.60
#